data_2d741656484cfc698589a737b3c9e084
#
_entry.id   2d741656484cfc698589a737b3c9e084
#
_cell.length_a   1.000
_cell.length_b   1.000
_cell.length_c   1.000
_cell.angle_alpha   90.00
_cell.angle_beta   90.00
_cell.angle_gamma   90.00
#
_symmetry.space_group_name_H-M   'P 1'
#
loop_
_entity.id
_entity.type
_entity.pdbx_description
1 polymer ?
#
loop_
_entity_poly.entity_id
_entity_poly.type
_entity_poly.pdbx_seq_one_letter_code
_entity_poly.pdbx_strand_id
1 'polypeptide(L)'
;MTAVEHPTVTTAAHPLEPLTAEEVATAAAVLRAERGLAETARFVFVTLHEPPKAAVLGWTPDAAPPPREAHVVLYDRADRTTYEAVVSLTDRAVVAWTPVEGVQAPIMAEEFAACEAIVQADPRWQEAMRRRGVADFALTMIDPWASSWPARRTTRPPAASPAR
;
A
#
# COMPACT_ATOMS: atom_id res chain seq x y z
N MET A 1 27.24 -41.73 0.15
CA MET A 1 26.96 -40.49 -0.58
C MET A 1 27.05 -39.35 0.41
N THR A 2 28.18 -38.67 0.43
CA THR A 2 28.46 -37.55 1.35
C THR A 2 27.90 -36.28 0.71
N ALA A 3 26.96 -35.64 1.39
CA ALA A 3 26.43 -34.35 0.98
C ALA A 3 27.56 -33.30 1.05
N VAL A 4 27.85 -32.66 -0.05
CA VAL A 4 28.78 -31.53 -0.08
C VAL A 4 28.00 -30.32 0.46
N GLU A 5 28.30 -29.94 1.71
CA GLU A 5 27.85 -28.66 2.25
C GLU A 5 28.59 -27.54 1.48
N HIS A 6 27.85 -26.83 0.65
CA HIS A 6 28.34 -25.58 0.09
C HIS A 6 28.33 -24.52 1.20
N PRO A 7 29.47 -23.86 1.48
CA PRO A 7 29.49 -22.75 2.41
C PRO A 7 28.56 -21.66 1.87
N THR A 8 27.56 -21.31 2.63
CA THR A 8 26.71 -20.13 2.37
C THR A 8 27.60 -18.91 2.57
N VAL A 9 28.15 -18.39 1.49
CA VAL A 9 28.79 -17.07 1.49
C VAL A 9 27.66 -16.07 1.75
N THR A 10 27.54 -15.60 2.99
CA THR A 10 26.68 -14.46 3.31
C THR A 10 27.34 -13.23 2.69
N THR A 11 27.04 -12.99 1.43
CA THR A 11 27.42 -11.74 0.77
C THR A 11 26.68 -10.63 1.50
N ALA A 12 27.39 -9.61 1.96
CA ALA A 12 26.76 -8.44 2.55
C ALA A 12 25.71 -7.87 1.56
N ALA A 13 24.48 -7.77 2.01
CA ALA A 13 23.37 -7.31 1.16
C ALA A 13 23.68 -5.91 0.61
N HIS A 14 23.49 -5.73 -0.68
CA HIS A 14 23.66 -4.40 -1.30
C HIS A 14 22.67 -3.41 -0.66
N PRO A 15 23.06 -2.13 -0.43
CA PRO A 15 22.18 -1.13 0.20
C PRO A 15 20.81 -0.97 -0.45
N LEU A 16 20.70 -1.21 -1.76
CA LEU A 16 19.45 -1.12 -2.51
C LEU A 16 18.75 -2.48 -2.71
N GLU A 17 19.21 -3.53 -2.04
CA GLU A 17 18.51 -4.82 -2.12
C GLU A 17 17.08 -4.67 -1.58
N PRO A 18 16.06 -5.18 -2.30
CA PRO A 18 14.68 -5.13 -1.84
C PRO A 18 14.49 -5.71 -0.45
N LEU A 19 13.46 -5.27 0.26
CA LEU A 19 13.11 -5.86 1.56
C LEU A 19 12.73 -7.32 1.40
N THR A 20 13.20 -8.14 2.32
CA THR A 20 12.76 -9.53 2.47
C THR A 20 11.35 -9.58 3.07
N ALA A 21 10.68 -10.73 2.93
CA ALA A 21 9.37 -10.95 3.57
C ALA A 21 9.43 -10.79 5.09
N GLU A 22 10.55 -11.19 5.72
CA GLU A 22 10.77 -11.05 7.16
C GLU A 22 10.93 -9.58 7.56
N GLU A 23 11.66 -8.79 6.78
CA GLU A 23 11.81 -7.35 7.01
C GLU A 23 10.48 -6.60 6.86
N VAL A 24 9.67 -6.95 5.85
CA VAL A 24 8.31 -6.42 5.69
C VAL A 24 7.42 -6.75 6.89
N ALA A 25 7.45 -8.01 7.36
CA ALA A 25 6.70 -8.44 8.54
C ALA A 25 7.17 -7.71 9.81
N THR A 26 8.49 -7.50 9.95
CA THR A 26 9.09 -6.77 11.07
C THR A 26 8.62 -5.32 11.09
N ALA A 27 8.67 -4.61 9.94
CA ALA A 27 8.21 -3.23 9.84
C ALA A 27 6.74 -3.10 10.25
N ALA A 28 5.89 -4.01 9.77
CA ALA A 28 4.47 -4.01 10.12
C ALA A 28 4.24 -4.29 11.62
N ALA A 29 5.00 -5.22 12.22
CA ALA A 29 4.89 -5.55 13.64
C ALA A 29 5.31 -4.38 14.53
N VAL A 30 6.42 -3.71 14.21
CA VAL A 30 6.91 -2.52 14.92
C VAL A 30 5.86 -1.41 14.89
N LEU A 31 5.30 -1.09 13.72
CA LEU A 31 4.27 -0.07 13.59
C LEU A 31 3.00 -0.40 14.40
N ARG A 32 2.54 -1.65 14.35
CA ARG A 32 1.39 -2.08 15.16
C ARG A 32 1.64 -1.92 16.64
N ALA A 33 2.82 -2.30 17.12
CA ALA A 33 3.18 -2.23 18.53
C ALA A 33 3.34 -0.78 19.02
N GLU A 34 4.10 0.06 18.30
CA GLU A 34 4.41 1.41 18.77
C GLU A 34 3.29 2.42 18.55
N ARG A 35 2.44 2.22 17.55
CA ARG A 35 1.34 3.13 17.23
C ARG A 35 -0.03 2.61 17.66
N GLY A 36 -0.09 1.43 18.26
CA GLY A 36 -1.34 0.85 18.71
C GLY A 36 -2.35 0.63 17.58
N LEU A 37 -1.85 0.31 16.36
CA LEU A 37 -2.70 0.21 15.18
C LEU A 37 -3.70 -0.93 15.32
N ALA A 38 -4.96 -0.62 15.07
CA ALA A 38 -6.03 -1.61 15.03
C ALA A 38 -5.86 -2.56 13.81
N GLU A 39 -6.55 -3.69 13.84
CA GLU A 39 -6.59 -4.62 12.70
C GLU A 39 -7.19 -4.00 11.44
N THR A 40 -7.95 -2.93 11.60
CA THR A 40 -8.56 -2.15 10.52
C THR A 40 -7.54 -1.34 9.72
N ALA A 41 -6.34 -1.09 10.26
CA ALA A 41 -5.27 -0.44 9.54
C ALA A 41 -4.78 -1.30 8.37
N ARG A 42 -4.64 -0.69 7.22
CA ARG A 42 -4.22 -1.32 5.96
C ARG A 42 -2.85 -0.81 5.55
N PHE A 43 -1.90 -1.72 5.40
CA PHE A 43 -0.61 -1.42 4.82
C PHE A 43 -0.75 -1.38 3.31
N VAL A 44 -0.65 -0.19 2.74
CA VAL A 44 -0.83 0.04 1.30
C VAL A 44 0.39 -0.45 0.54
N PHE A 45 1.58 -0.07 1.00
CA PHE A 45 2.85 -0.66 0.59
C PHE A 45 3.92 -0.53 1.67
N VAL A 46 4.89 -1.43 1.61
CA VAL A 46 6.10 -1.43 2.43
C VAL A 46 7.27 -1.64 1.49
N THR A 47 8.14 -0.65 1.40
CA THR A 47 9.30 -0.67 0.49
C THR A 47 10.57 -0.31 1.24
N LEU A 48 11.72 -0.58 0.63
CA LEU A 48 12.98 -0.10 1.16
C LEU A 48 12.95 1.44 1.21
N HIS A 49 13.28 2.00 2.38
CA HIS A 49 13.66 3.40 2.48
C HIS A 49 15.10 3.51 2.04
N GLU A 50 15.31 4.00 0.81
CA GLU A 50 16.63 4.03 0.22
C GLU A 50 17.59 4.91 1.02
N PRO A 51 18.81 4.44 1.33
CA PRO A 51 19.80 5.26 1.98
C PRO A 51 20.24 6.42 1.08
N PRO A 52 20.85 7.47 1.64
CA PRO A 52 21.33 8.61 0.86
C PRO A 52 22.24 8.17 -0.28
N LYS A 53 22.10 8.81 -1.46
CA LYS A 53 22.86 8.46 -2.68
C LYS A 53 24.36 8.34 -2.44
N ALA A 54 24.94 9.21 -1.60
CA ALA A 54 26.36 9.17 -1.28
C ALA A 54 26.76 7.87 -0.56
N ALA A 55 25.91 7.34 0.31
CA ALA A 55 26.14 6.08 1.00
C ALA A 55 26.08 4.89 0.02
N VAL A 56 25.14 4.93 -0.94
CA VAL A 56 25.04 3.89 -1.98
C VAL A 56 26.26 3.92 -2.89
N LEU A 57 26.66 5.09 -3.36
CA LEU A 57 27.83 5.23 -4.27
C LEU A 57 29.17 4.95 -3.59
N GLY A 58 29.28 5.14 -2.30
CA GLY A 58 30.47 4.83 -1.51
C GLY A 58 30.50 3.42 -0.95
N TRP A 59 29.47 2.62 -1.13
CA TRP A 59 29.41 1.28 -0.60
C TRP A 59 30.34 0.32 -1.37
N THR A 60 30.96 -0.58 -0.63
CA THR A 60 31.76 -1.69 -1.19
C THR A 60 31.34 -2.99 -0.50
N PRO A 61 31.51 -4.15 -1.14
CA PRO A 61 31.11 -5.44 -0.55
C PRO A 61 31.76 -5.75 0.82
N ASP A 62 32.91 -5.15 1.10
CA ASP A 62 33.64 -5.34 2.35
C ASP A 62 33.24 -4.32 3.44
N ALA A 63 32.43 -3.31 3.08
CA ALA A 63 31.95 -2.34 4.03
C ALA A 63 30.72 -2.85 4.79
N ALA A 64 30.55 -2.41 6.05
CA ALA A 64 29.32 -2.64 6.77
C ALA A 64 28.16 -2.01 5.99
N PRO A 65 27.03 -2.74 5.80
CA PRO A 65 25.87 -2.15 5.15
C PRO A 65 25.33 -0.99 5.99
N PRO A 66 24.76 0.05 5.34
CA PRO A 66 24.08 1.11 6.06
C PRO A 66 22.87 0.55 6.83
N PRO A 67 22.39 1.26 7.88
CA PRO A 67 21.16 0.89 8.56
C PRO A 67 20.02 0.67 7.56
N ARG A 68 19.29 -0.44 7.72
CA ARG A 68 18.15 -0.73 6.85
C ARG A 68 16.88 -0.16 7.43
N GLU A 69 16.15 0.54 6.59
CA GLU A 69 14.89 1.17 6.94
C GLU A 69 13.80 0.79 5.94
N ALA A 70 12.57 0.71 6.42
CA ALA A 70 11.39 0.53 5.59
C ALA A 70 10.60 1.83 5.50
N HIS A 71 10.24 2.25 4.28
CA HIS A 71 9.23 3.26 4.03
C HIS A 71 7.87 2.59 3.91
N VAL A 72 6.91 3.05 4.68
CA VAL A 72 5.58 2.46 4.79
C VAL A 72 4.52 3.52 4.52
N VAL A 73 3.58 3.20 3.64
CA VAL A 73 2.32 3.93 3.54
C VAL A 73 1.21 3.05 4.06
N LEU A 74 0.42 3.57 4.97
CA LEU A 74 -0.73 2.88 5.52
C LEU A 74 -1.95 3.79 5.58
N TYR A 75 -3.12 3.17 5.53
CA TYR A 75 -4.40 3.83 5.72
C TYR A 75 -5.09 3.26 6.96
N ASP A 76 -5.35 4.10 7.94
CA ASP A 76 -6.12 3.71 9.10
C ASP A 76 -7.60 4.02 8.87
N ARG A 77 -8.42 2.95 8.86
CA ARG A 77 -9.86 3.06 8.67
C ARG A 77 -10.58 3.63 9.91
N ALA A 78 -9.95 3.58 11.08
CA ALA A 78 -10.55 4.07 12.31
C ALA A 78 -10.67 5.60 12.31
N ASP A 79 -9.63 6.28 11.87
CA ASP A 79 -9.59 7.75 11.78
C ASP A 79 -9.66 8.28 10.34
N ARG A 80 -9.65 7.40 9.34
CA ARG A 80 -9.69 7.71 7.90
C ARG A 80 -8.49 8.51 7.44
N THR A 81 -7.34 8.27 8.03
CA THR A 81 -6.11 9.01 7.75
C THR A 81 -5.10 8.12 7.05
N THR A 82 -4.45 8.69 6.04
CA THR A 82 -3.26 8.10 5.42
C THR A 82 -2.05 8.53 6.21
N TYR A 83 -1.15 7.60 6.49
CA TYR A 83 0.11 7.84 7.17
C TYR A 83 1.28 7.41 6.32
N GLU A 84 2.35 8.20 6.37
CA GLU A 84 3.67 7.78 5.93
C GLU A 84 4.56 7.56 7.14
N ALA A 85 5.30 6.46 7.12
CA ALA A 85 6.20 6.10 8.20
C ALA A 85 7.54 5.63 7.68
N VAL A 86 8.58 5.86 8.49
CA VAL A 86 9.89 5.22 8.32
C VAL A 86 10.15 4.37 9.55
N VAL A 87 10.52 3.11 9.32
CA VAL A 87 10.81 2.14 10.38
C VAL A 87 12.25 1.67 10.24
N SER A 88 13.07 1.88 11.28
CA SER A 88 14.38 1.23 11.38
C SER A 88 14.17 -0.26 11.61
N LEU A 89 14.64 -1.07 10.67
CA LEU A 89 14.65 -2.53 10.80
C LEU A 89 15.80 -2.99 11.70
N THR A 90 16.88 -2.22 11.73
CA THR A 90 18.04 -2.47 12.58
C THR A 90 17.70 -2.28 14.07
N ASP A 91 17.06 -1.14 14.40
CA ASP A 91 16.74 -0.77 15.78
C ASP A 91 15.34 -1.24 16.19
N ARG A 92 14.54 -1.73 15.24
CA ARG A 92 13.14 -2.12 15.43
C ARG A 92 12.30 -1.01 16.06
N ALA A 93 12.42 0.20 15.52
CA ALA A 93 11.77 1.39 16.02
C ALA A 93 11.17 2.24 14.90
N VAL A 94 10.12 3.00 15.21
CA VAL A 94 9.54 3.97 14.28
C VAL A 94 10.38 5.25 14.30
N VAL A 95 11.04 5.54 13.18
CA VAL A 95 11.90 6.73 13.00
C VAL A 95 11.09 7.97 12.64
N ALA A 96 10.07 7.79 11.79
CA ALA A 96 9.18 8.87 11.39
C ALA A 96 7.74 8.37 11.30
N TRP A 97 6.80 9.27 11.63
CA TRP A 97 5.37 9.02 11.56
C TRP A 97 4.66 10.32 11.21
N THR A 98 4.07 10.39 10.03
CA THR A 98 3.48 11.62 9.49
C THR A 98 2.07 11.35 8.96
N PRO A 99 1.03 11.99 9.49
CA PRO A 99 -0.28 11.98 8.86
C PRO A 99 -0.24 12.81 7.57
N VAL A 100 -0.85 12.30 6.51
CA VAL A 100 -0.93 12.99 5.21
C VAL A 100 -2.39 13.36 4.97
N GLU A 101 -2.71 14.62 5.17
CA GLU A 101 -4.08 15.12 5.07
C GLU A 101 -4.52 15.34 3.62
N GLY A 102 -5.81 15.14 3.36
CA GLY A 102 -6.43 15.46 2.09
C GLY A 102 -5.99 14.60 0.91
N VAL A 103 -5.34 13.46 1.16
CA VAL A 103 -4.92 12.50 0.14
C VAL A 103 -5.69 11.20 0.28
N GLN A 104 -5.80 10.50 -0.84
CA GLN A 104 -6.24 9.13 -0.88
C GLN A 104 -5.01 8.24 -1.10
N ALA A 105 -4.88 7.20 -0.28
CA ALA A 105 -3.85 6.19 -0.50
C ALA A 105 -4.10 5.46 -1.84
N PRO A 106 -3.06 4.89 -2.47
CA PRO A 106 -3.22 4.03 -3.64
C PRO A 106 -4.22 2.91 -3.40
N ILE A 107 -4.94 2.53 -4.46
CA ILE A 107 -5.92 1.41 -4.39
C ILE A 107 -5.15 0.11 -4.10
N MET A 108 -5.63 -0.62 -3.11
CA MET A 108 -5.07 -1.91 -2.73
C MET A 108 -5.71 -3.07 -3.52
N ALA A 109 -5.01 -4.19 -3.61
CA ALA A 109 -5.46 -5.35 -4.38
C ALA A 109 -6.86 -5.86 -3.96
N GLU A 110 -7.15 -5.87 -2.65
CA GLU A 110 -8.46 -6.26 -2.14
C GLU A 110 -9.58 -5.29 -2.54
N GLU A 111 -9.26 -4.01 -2.79
CA GLU A 111 -10.23 -3.00 -3.22
C GLU A 111 -10.60 -3.17 -4.68
N PHE A 112 -9.67 -3.64 -5.53
CA PHE A 112 -9.98 -4.03 -6.90
C PHE A 112 -11.01 -5.14 -6.94
N ALA A 113 -10.79 -6.22 -6.21
CA ALA A 113 -11.71 -7.36 -6.16
C ALA A 113 -13.09 -6.96 -5.56
N ALA A 114 -13.09 -6.15 -4.52
CA ALA A 114 -14.33 -5.65 -3.91
C ALA A 114 -15.12 -4.74 -4.88
N CYS A 115 -14.44 -3.86 -5.59
CA CYS A 115 -15.06 -2.97 -6.59
C CYS A 115 -15.68 -3.78 -7.73
N GLU A 116 -14.95 -4.76 -8.26
CA GLU A 116 -15.44 -5.64 -9.31
C GLU A 116 -16.71 -6.38 -8.86
N ALA A 117 -16.69 -7.01 -7.68
CA ALA A 117 -17.83 -7.71 -7.14
C ALA A 117 -19.06 -6.82 -6.96
N ILE A 118 -18.87 -5.60 -6.44
CA ILE A 118 -19.96 -4.63 -6.23
C ILE A 118 -20.55 -4.18 -7.56
N VAL A 119 -19.72 -3.85 -8.54
CA VAL A 119 -20.17 -3.35 -9.85
C VAL A 119 -20.88 -4.45 -10.62
N GLN A 120 -20.32 -5.67 -10.66
CA GLN A 120 -20.94 -6.81 -11.36
C GLN A 120 -22.27 -7.22 -10.73
N ALA A 121 -22.47 -7.01 -9.43
CA ALA A 121 -23.73 -7.27 -8.74
C ALA A 121 -24.81 -6.18 -8.97
N ASP A 122 -24.46 -5.00 -9.49
CA ASP A 122 -25.42 -3.90 -9.70
C ASP A 122 -26.34 -4.20 -10.89
N PRO A 123 -27.68 -4.29 -10.70
CA PRO A 123 -28.64 -4.59 -11.77
C PRO A 123 -28.61 -3.58 -12.93
N ARG A 124 -28.27 -2.31 -12.65
CA ARG A 124 -28.19 -1.25 -13.66
C ARG A 124 -27.00 -1.48 -14.60
N TRP A 125 -25.87 -1.92 -14.02
CA TRP A 125 -24.68 -2.29 -14.79
C TRP A 125 -24.97 -3.53 -15.63
N GLN A 126 -25.57 -4.57 -15.05
CA GLN A 126 -25.93 -5.79 -15.75
C GLN A 126 -26.85 -5.51 -16.94
N GLU A 127 -27.88 -4.69 -16.76
CA GLU A 127 -28.78 -4.29 -17.83
C GLU A 127 -28.06 -3.52 -18.92
N ALA A 128 -27.14 -2.61 -18.56
CA ALA A 128 -26.33 -1.90 -19.51
C ALA A 128 -25.42 -2.83 -20.33
N MET A 129 -24.89 -3.89 -19.73
CA MET A 129 -24.08 -4.91 -20.40
C MET A 129 -24.94 -5.75 -21.37
N ARG A 130 -26.13 -6.21 -20.93
CA ARG A 130 -27.04 -6.95 -21.80
C ARG A 130 -27.43 -6.14 -23.04
N ARG A 131 -27.71 -4.84 -22.90
CA ARG A 131 -27.99 -3.96 -24.03
C ARG A 131 -26.83 -3.85 -25.02
N ARG A 132 -25.60 -4.11 -24.59
CA ARG A 132 -24.39 -4.16 -25.42
C ARG A 132 -24.10 -5.56 -25.99
N GLY A 133 -24.98 -6.53 -25.72
CA GLY A 133 -24.81 -7.91 -26.17
C GLY A 133 -23.88 -8.76 -25.28
N VAL A 134 -23.48 -8.26 -24.11
CA VAL A 134 -22.66 -9.03 -23.15
C VAL A 134 -23.60 -9.79 -22.23
N ALA A 135 -23.65 -11.12 -22.41
CA ALA A 135 -24.47 -12.02 -21.59
C ALA A 135 -23.67 -12.65 -20.44
N ASP A 136 -22.40 -12.92 -20.67
CA ASP A 136 -21.49 -13.49 -19.66
C ASP A 136 -20.65 -12.38 -19.03
N PHE A 137 -20.99 -12.02 -17.80
CA PHE A 137 -20.31 -10.94 -17.07
C PHE A 137 -18.91 -11.34 -16.57
N ALA A 138 -18.60 -12.64 -16.51
CA ALA A 138 -17.26 -13.11 -16.16
C ALA A 138 -16.20 -12.75 -17.23
N LEU A 139 -16.66 -12.41 -18.45
CA LEU A 139 -15.78 -11.93 -19.52
C LEU A 139 -15.51 -10.42 -19.47
N THR A 140 -16.05 -9.73 -18.46
CA THR A 140 -15.85 -8.29 -18.29
C THR A 140 -14.82 -8.03 -17.19
N MET A 141 -14.02 -7.02 -17.38
CA MET A 141 -13.09 -6.51 -16.38
C MET A 141 -13.59 -5.15 -15.86
N ILE A 142 -13.54 -4.96 -14.56
CA ILE A 142 -13.74 -3.66 -13.92
C ILE A 142 -12.36 -3.15 -13.52
N ASP A 143 -11.99 -2.00 -14.03
CA ASP A 143 -10.72 -1.35 -13.76
C ASP A 143 -10.95 -0.08 -12.91
N PRO A 144 -10.90 -0.18 -11.58
CA PRO A 144 -11.11 0.96 -10.71
C PRO A 144 -9.91 1.89 -10.72
N TRP A 145 -10.19 3.18 -10.85
CA TRP A 145 -9.19 4.24 -10.80
C TRP A 145 -9.46 5.15 -9.62
N ALA A 146 -8.42 5.44 -8.84
CA ALA A 146 -8.50 6.48 -7.83
C ALA A 146 -8.59 7.85 -8.51
N SER A 147 -9.57 8.65 -8.12
CA SER A 147 -9.65 10.03 -8.58
C SER A 147 -8.55 10.85 -7.89
N SER A 148 -7.56 11.29 -8.65
CA SER A 148 -6.55 12.25 -8.17
C SER A 148 -7.08 13.70 -8.12
N TRP A 149 -8.33 13.90 -8.58
CA TRP A 149 -8.96 15.22 -8.57
C TRP A 149 -9.61 15.45 -7.20
N PRO A 150 -9.39 16.62 -6.55
CA PRO A 150 -10.14 16.95 -5.35
C PRO A 150 -11.62 16.87 -5.70
N ALA A 151 -12.35 16.02 -4.97
CA ALA A 151 -13.78 15.85 -5.20
C ALA A 151 -14.43 17.23 -5.21
N ARG A 152 -14.86 17.69 -6.39
CA ARG A 152 -15.73 18.87 -6.45
C ARG A 152 -16.90 18.55 -5.55
N ARG A 153 -17.01 19.25 -4.42
CA ARG A 153 -18.26 19.26 -3.65
C ARG A 153 -19.32 19.64 -4.66
N THR A 154 -20.05 18.65 -5.17
CA THR A 154 -21.31 18.91 -5.85
C THR A 154 -22.26 19.36 -4.74
N THR A 155 -22.28 20.66 -4.48
CA THR A 155 -23.40 21.28 -3.78
C THR A 155 -24.58 21.09 -4.71
N ARG A 156 -25.30 20.00 -4.52
CA ARG A 156 -26.62 19.83 -5.14
C ARG A 156 -27.46 20.99 -4.62
N PRO A 157 -27.95 21.88 -5.50
CA PRO A 157 -28.83 22.93 -5.05
C PRO A 157 -30.03 22.28 -4.36
N PRO A 158 -30.56 22.88 -3.28
CA PRO A 158 -31.76 22.37 -2.64
C PRO A 158 -32.87 22.28 -3.66
N ALA A 159 -33.57 21.14 -3.66
CA ALA A 159 -34.73 20.96 -4.51
C ALA A 159 -35.72 22.11 -4.24
N ALA A 160 -36.11 22.83 -5.31
CA ALA A 160 -37.13 23.88 -5.21
C ALA A 160 -38.40 23.25 -4.61
N SER A 161 -38.88 23.79 -3.51
CA SER A 161 -40.19 23.43 -2.97
C SER A 161 -41.26 23.74 -4.01
N PRO A 162 -42.25 22.84 -4.21
CA PRO A 162 -43.37 23.16 -5.09
C PRO A 162 -44.16 24.32 -4.46
N ALA A 163 -44.37 25.36 -5.26
CA ALA A 163 -45.26 26.45 -4.89
C ALA A 163 -46.69 25.92 -4.72
N ARG A 164 -47.32 26.33 -3.66
CA ARG A 164 -48.77 26.10 -3.39
C ARG A 164 -49.63 26.89 -4.35
#